data_fd6ca4c88eeb44a4bfc8b7247269ee0a
#
_entry.id   fd6ca4c88eeb44a4bfc8b7247269ee0a
#
_cell.length_a   1.000
_cell.length_b   1.000
_cell.length_c   1.000
_cell.angle_alpha   90.00
_cell.angle_beta   90.00
_cell.angle_gamma   90.00
#
_symmetry.space_group_name_H-M   'P 1'
#
loop_
_entity.id
_entity.type
_entity.pdbx_description
1 polymer ?
#
loop_
_entity_poly.entity_id
_entity_poly.type
_entity_poly.pdbx_seq_one_letter_code
_entity_poly.pdbx_strand_id
1 'polypeptide(L)'
;MKHRVVVAVLLVGLVAGFALTQPKMKIAVIPKGTTHIFWKSVEAGARQAGKELGVEIIWKGPLKENDRAQQIAIVEQFVTEGVTGIVLAPLDNTALQRPVATAMQKKIPVVIFDSGLKGEAGKDYVSFVATDNKKGGNLGGEHLAKLLGRKGNVVLLRYQVGSASTMEREEGFLEAIGKVKGLHITVDNRYAGATAGEAKTASMNIVEKLKDANGIFCPNESSTFGMLLALRQMNLAGKIRFIGFDTSPPLIEALQSGEIDALVAQDPTLMGYQGVKTLVSKLQGKEVPKTIDTGVRLITKDNLNTPEIKKLLGIQ
;
A
#
# COMPACT_ATOMS: atom_id res chain seq x y z
N MET A 1 -34.86 79.79 34.97
CA MET A 1 -34.28 78.46 35.23
C MET A 1 -34.54 77.62 34.00
N LYS A 2 -33.50 77.30 33.16
CA LYS A 2 -33.63 76.54 31.90
C LYS A 2 -33.07 75.12 32.14
N HIS A 3 -33.93 74.13 32.11
CA HIS A 3 -33.51 72.70 32.18
C HIS A 3 -32.97 72.26 30.82
N ARG A 4 -31.73 71.85 30.76
CA ARG A 4 -31.11 71.16 29.64
C ARG A 4 -31.27 69.65 29.85
N VAL A 5 -32.05 69.01 28.96
CA VAL A 5 -32.17 67.55 28.88
C VAL A 5 -31.04 67.07 27.99
N VAL A 6 -30.14 66.25 28.52
CA VAL A 6 -29.07 65.60 27.74
C VAL A 6 -29.61 64.22 27.33
N VAL A 7 -29.84 64.02 26.02
CA VAL A 7 -30.20 62.70 25.47
C VAL A 7 -28.90 61.98 25.12
N ALA A 8 -28.59 60.93 25.87
CA ALA A 8 -27.51 60.01 25.56
C ALA A 8 -27.99 58.97 24.52
N VAL A 9 -27.45 59.07 23.32
CA VAL A 9 -27.69 58.06 22.29
C VAL A 9 -26.69 56.91 22.44
N LEU A 10 -27.14 55.76 22.90
CA LEU A 10 -26.35 54.52 22.95
C LEU A 10 -26.31 53.93 21.57
N LEU A 11 -25.17 54.06 20.88
CA LEU A 11 -24.84 53.30 19.66
C LEU A 11 -24.45 51.89 20.05
N VAL A 12 -25.34 50.92 19.93
CA VAL A 12 -25.06 49.50 20.01
C VAL A 12 -24.46 49.08 18.65
N GLY A 13 -23.15 49.01 18.59
CA GLY A 13 -22.44 48.48 17.41
C GLY A 13 -22.65 46.98 17.28
N LEU A 14 -23.45 46.53 16.31
CA LEU A 14 -23.60 45.13 15.90
C LEU A 14 -22.31 44.70 15.18
N VAL A 15 -21.36 44.11 15.90
CA VAL A 15 -20.21 43.46 15.29
C VAL A 15 -20.72 42.13 14.75
N ALA A 16 -21.18 42.10 13.48
CA ALA A 16 -21.40 40.87 12.73
C ALA A 16 -20.05 40.21 12.50
N GLY A 17 -19.71 39.25 13.35
CA GLY A 17 -18.53 38.41 13.16
C GLY A 17 -18.68 37.60 11.87
N PHE A 18 -18.07 38.07 10.78
CA PHE A 18 -17.83 37.21 9.63
C PHE A 18 -16.89 36.10 10.08
N ALA A 19 -17.44 34.93 10.39
CA ALA A 19 -16.66 33.71 10.49
C ALA A 19 -16.09 33.43 9.10
N LEU A 20 -14.87 33.90 8.84
CA LEU A 20 -14.09 33.47 7.68
C LEU A 20 -13.89 31.97 7.81
N THR A 21 -14.73 31.19 7.12
CA THR A 21 -14.49 29.75 6.98
C THR A 21 -13.14 29.59 6.30
N GLN A 22 -12.14 29.15 7.07
CA GLN A 22 -10.84 28.85 6.47
C GLN A 22 -11.04 27.83 5.36
N PRO A 23 -10.39 28.02 4.20
CA PRO A 23 -10.51 27.07 3.11
C PRO A 23 -10.07 25.69 3.60
N LYS A 24 -10.89 24.68 3.31
CA LYS A 24 -10.66 23.30 3.73
C LYS A 24 -9.34 22.82 3.14
N MET A 25 -8.47 22.22 3.98
CA MET A 25 -7.21 21.64 3.50
C MET A 25 -7.50 20.56 2.45
N LYS A 26 -6.84 20.64 1.30
CA LYS A 26 -6.94 19.68 0.19
C LYS A 26 -5.73 18.76 0.22
N ILE A 27 -5.95 17.48 0.48
CA ILE A 27 -4.92 16.46 0.53
C ILE A 27 -5.05 15.55 -0.70
N ALA A 28 -4.03 15.57 -1.56
CA ALA A 28 -3.93 14.63 -2.66
C ALA A 28 -3.41 13.28 -2.16
N VAL A 29 -4.17 12.22 -2.37
CA VAL A 29 -3.75 10.84 -2.07
C VAL A 29 -3.56 10.09 -3.38
N ILE A 30 -2.31 9.70 -3.65
CA ILE A 30 -1.88 9.18 -4.96
C ILE A 30 -1.41 7.73 -4.79
N PRO A 31 -2.24 6.73 -5.16
CA PRO A 31 -1.84 5.32 -5.15
C PRO A 31 -0.89 4.98 -6.30
N LYS A 32 -0.29 3.77 -6.28
CA LYS A 32 0.47 3.25 -7.42
C LYS A 32 -0.42 2.96 -8.63
N GLY A 33 -1.66 2.55 -8.36
CA GLY A 33 -2.66 2.23 -9.38
C GLY A 33 -4.07 2.24 -8.80
N THR A 34 -5.08 2.08 -9.66
CA THR A 34 -6.49 2.12 -9.24
C THR A 34 -7.26 0.84 -9.53
N THR A 35 -6.61 -0.19 -10.12
CA THR A 35 -7.28 -1.43 -10.55
C THR A 35 -7.30 -2.55 -9.52
N HIS A 36 -6.36 -2.57 -8.56
CA HIS A 36 -6.30 -3.61 -7.53
C HIS A 36 -7.28 -3.31 -6.39
N ILE A 37 -7.87 -4.38 -5.81
CA ILE A 37 -8.80 -4.27 -4.69
C ILE A 37 -8.11 -3.67 -3.46
N PHE A 38 -6.83 -3.98 -3.26
CA PHE A 38 -5.97 -3.39 -2.24
C PHE A 38 -6.13 -1.86 -2.13
N TRP A 39 -6.09 -1.15 -3.27
CA TRP A 39 -6.19 0.31 -3.29
C TRP A 39 -7.55 0.85 -2.87
N LYS A 40 -8.63 0.08 -3.02
CA LYS A 40 -9.97 0.47 -2.52
C LYS A 40 -9.99 0.51 -0.99
N SER A 41 -9.32 -0.42 -0.35
CA SER A 41 -9.19 -0.43 1.12
C SER A 41 -8.32 0.72 1.62
N VAL A 42 -7.23 1.03 0.91
CA VAL A 42 -6.40 2.21 1.19
C VAL A 42 -7.20 3.50 1.06
N GLU A 43 -7.98 3.63 -0.02
CA GLU A 43 -8.86 4.80 -0.25
C GLU A 43 -9.88 4.96 0.87
N ALA A 44 -10.50 3.86 1.31
CA ALA A 44 -11.47 3.88 2.41
C ALA A 44 -10.84 4.43 3.70
N GLY A 45 -9.65 3.97 4.06
CA GLY A 45 -8.90 4.49 5.22
C GLY A 45 -8.53 5.96 5.09
N ALA A 46 -8.04 6.38 3.91
CA ALA A 46 -7.72 7.78 3.65
C ALA A 46 -8.95 8.69 3.77
N ARG A 47 -10.09 8.28 3.21
CA ARG A 47 -11.36 9.02 3.29
C ARG A 47 -11.91 9.07 4.72
N GLN A 48 -11.77 7.98 5.48
CA GLN A 48 -12.12 7.97 6.90
C GLN A 48 -11.30 9.03 7.66
N ALA A 49 -9.99 9.04 7.52
CA ALA A 49 -9.14 10.06 8.15
C ALA A 49 -9.52 11.48 7.70
N GLY A 50 -9.82 11.67 6.40
CA GLY A 50 -10.28 12.95 5.87
C GLY A 50 -11.57 13.45 6.53
N LYS A 51 -12.54 12.56 6.74
CA LYS A 51 -13.79 12.87 7.43
C LYS A 51 -13.56 13.26 8.89
N GLU A 52 -12.77 12.47 9.62
CA GLU A 52 -12.47 12.71 11.04
C GLU A 52 -11.68 13.99 11.28
N LEU A 53 -10.74 14.31 10.37
CA LEU A 53 -9.85 15.48 10.49
C LEU A 53 -10.40 16.73 9.79
N GLY A 54 -11.57 16.66 9.14
CA GLY A 54 -12.20 17.78 8.48
C GLY A 54 -11.46 18.25 7.21
N VAL A 55 -10.67 17.39 6.55
CA VAL A 55 -9.92 17.72 5.32
C VAL A 55 -10.58 17.11 4.08
N GLU A 56 -10.33 17.70 2.92
CA GLU A 56 -10.77 17.17 1.63
C GLU A 56 -9.74 16.18 1.09
N ILE A 57 -10.17 14.97 0.75
CA ILE A 57 -9.33 13.95 0.13
C ILE A 57 -9.58 13.91 -1.36
N ILE A 58 -8.53 14.18 -2.14
CA ILE A 58 -8.51 14.03 -3.59
C ILE A 58 -7.77 12.74 -3.92
N TRP A 59 -8.54 11.70 -4.28
CA TRP A 59 -7.97 10.41 -4.67
C TRP A 59 -7.75 10.36 -6.18
N LYS A 60 -6.49 10.28 -6.61
CA LYS A 60 -6.13 10.21 -8.04
C LYS A 60 -4.83 9.46 -8.23
N GLY A 61 -4.82 8.47 -9.09
CA GLY A 61 -3.64 7.69 -9.45
C GLY A 61 -3.70 7.19 -10.89
N PRO A 62 -2.62 6.60 -11.40
CA PRO A 62 -2.62 5.95 -12.69
C PRO A 62 -3.55 4.73 -12.70
N LEU A 63 -3.98 4.32 -13.86
CA LEU A 63 -4.82 3.11 -14.00
C LEU A 63 -4.04 1.85 -13.63
N LYS A 64 -2.79 1.74 -14.08
CA LYS A 64 -1.91 0.59 -13.86
C LYS A 64 -0.66 0.99 -13.09
N GLU A 65 -0.14 0.07 -12.26
CA GLU A 65 1.04 0.31 -11.42
C GLU A 65 2.38 0.36 -12.18
N ASN A 66 2.39 0.35 -13.50
CA ASN A 66 3.58 0.52 -14.36
C ASN A 66 3.57 1.82 -15.17
N ASP A 67 2.57 2.66 -15.02
CA ASP A 67 2.50 3.95 -15.72
C ASP A 67 3.23 5.07 -14.95
N ARG A 68 4.57 5.03 -15.00
CA ARG A 68 5.44 6.01 -14.34
C ARG A 68 5.17 7.44 -14.82
N ALA A 69 4.98 7.61 -16.13
CA ALA A 69 4.76 8.92 -16.73
C ALA A 69 3.46 9.55 -16.20
N GLN A 70 2.39 8.78 -16.12
CA GLN A 70 1.13 9.26 -15.59
C GLN A 70 1.22 9.59 -14.10
N GLN A 71 1.91 8.78 -13.27
CA GLN A 71 2.05 9.10 -11.84
C GLN A 71 2.88 10.39 -11.62
N ILE A 72 3.96 10.56 -12.37
CA ILE A 72 4.75 11.81 -12.35
C ILE A 72 3.87 13.02 -12.70
N ALA A 73 3.13 12.94 -13.82
CA ALA A 73 2.24 14.02 -14.25
C ALA A 73 1.16 14.35 -13.21
N ILE A 74 0.62 13.35 -12.51
CA ILE A 74 -0.36 13.55 -11.43
C ILE A 74 0.27 14.31 -10.25
N VAL A 75 1.49 13.96 -9.83
CA VAL A 75 2.18 14.67 -8.75
C VAL A 75 2.45 16.13 -9.17
N GLU A 76 2.97 16.34 -10.38
CA GLU A 76 3.26 17.68 -10.92
C GLU A 76 1.99 18.54 -11.07
N GLN A 77 0.87 17.94 -11.46
CA GLN A 77 -0.44 18.58 -11.49
C GLN A 77 -0.81 19.11 -10.11
N PHE A 78 -0.80 18.28 -9.07
CA PHE A 78 -1.15 18.69 -7.72
C PHE A 78 -0.20 19.73 -7.13
N VAL A 79 1.08 19.65 -7.49
CA VAL A 79 2.06 20.69 -7.14
C VAL A 79 1.72 22.03 -7.81
N THR A 80 1.22 22.01 -9.04
CA THR A 80 0.80 23.21 -9.79
C THR A 80 -0.52 23.77 -9.25
N GLU A 81 -1.46 22.91 -8.90
CA GLU A 81 -2.75 23.28 -8.28
C GLU A 81 -2.59 23.84 -6.86
N GLY A 82 -1.43 23.65 -6.23
CA GLY A 82 -1.15 24.16 -4.88
C GLY A 82 -1.97 23.45 -3.81
N VAL A 83 -2.11 22.11 -3.89
CA VAL A 83 -2.76 21.33 -2.82
C VAL A 83 -2.05 21.53 -1.47
N THR A 84 -2.74 21.34 -0.36
CA THR A 84 -2.18 21.60 0.97
C THR A 84 -1.11 20.57 1.34
N GLY A 85 -1.19 19.34 0.80
CA GLY A 85 -0.19 18.31 0.99
C GLY A 85 -0.49 17.05 0.16
N ILE A 86 0.49 16.16 0.06
CA ILE A 86 0.43 14.95 -0.77
C ILE A 86 0.75 13.73 0.07
N VAL A 87 -0.05 12.67 -0.08
CA VAL A 87 0.22 11.31 0.41
C VAL A 87 0.44 10.44 -0.82
N LEU A 88 1.67 9.95 -1.04
CA LEU A 88 2.11 9.31 -2.27
C LEU A 88 2.61 7.89 -2.04
N ALA A 89 2.06 6.92 -2.75
CA ALA A 89 2.65 5.58 -2.93
C ALA A 89 3.46 5.54 -4.24
N PRO A 90 4.77 5.65 -4.21
CA PRO A 90 5.57 5.64 -5.44
C PRO A 90 5.51 4.28 -6.12
N LEU A 91 5.10 4.24 -7.38
CA LEU A 91 5.15 3.00 -8.16
C LEU A 91 6.59 2.61 -8.58
N ASP A 92 7.50 3.58 -8.53
CA ASP A 92 8.93 3.40 -8.77
C ASP A 92 9.74 4.18 -7.73
N ASN A 93 10.68 3.53 -7.08
CA ASN A 93 11.43 4.06 -5.95
C ASN A 93 12.43 5.18 -6.30
N THR A 94 12.61 5.47 -7.59
CA THR A 94 13.55 6.47 -8.10
C THR A 94 12.85 7.55 -8.91
N ALA A 95 11.92 7.17 -9.79
CA ALA A 95 11.30 8.07 -10.75
C ALA A 95 10.54 9.24 -10.11
N LEU A 96 10.01 9.04 -8.89
CA LEU A 96 9.23 10.06 -8.18
C LEU A 96 10.08 10.98 -7.29
N GLN A 97 11.43 10.79 -7.21
CA GLN A 97 12.29 11.63 -6.36
C GLN A 97 12.21 13.12 -6.75
N ARG A 98 12.32 13.42 -8.05
CA ARG A 98 12.28 14.81 -8.54
C ARG A 98 10.93 15.49 -8.32
N PRO A 99 9.79 14.89 -8.68
CA PRO A 99 8.47 15.46 -8.39
C PRO A 99 8.24 15.71 -6.89
N VAL A 100 8.66 14.78 -6.02
CA VAL A 100 8.56 14.93 -4.56
C VAL A 100 9.45 16.07 -4.06
N ALA A 101 10.70 16.14 -4.52
CA ALA A 101 11.60 17.26 -4.16
C ALA A 101 11.00 18.63 -4.58
N THR A 102 10.38 18.70 -5.76
CA THR A 102 9.71 19.92 -6.24
C THR A 102 8.52 20.30 -5.33
N ALA A 103 7.71 19.34 -4.90
CA ALA A 103 6.63 19.57 -3.95
C ALA A 103 7.16 20.13 -2.63
N MET A 104 8.17 19.47 -2.06
CA MET A 104 8.78 19.89 -0.79
C MET A 104 9.39 21.29 -0.87
N GLN A 105 10.07 21.63 -1.95
CA GLN A 105 10.61 22.99 -2.20
C GLN A 105 9.51 24.06 -2.26
N LYS A 106 8.35 23.72 -2.82
CA LYS A 106 7.16 24.59 -2.84
C LYS A 106 6.36 24.58 -1.52
N LYS A 107 6.94 24.00 -0.45
CA LYS A 107 6.31 23.87 0.88
C LYS A 107 5.01 23.08 0.89
N ILE A 108 4.84 22.16 -0.07
CA ILE A 108 3.79 21.14 -0.09
C ILE A 108 4.38 19.88 0.53
N PRO A 109 4.07 19.57 1.81
CA PRO A 109 4.65 18.40 2.47
C PRO A 109 4.15 17.10 1.84
N VAL A 110 5.07 16.13 1.72
CA VAL A 110 4.77 14.82 1.14
C VAL A 110 5.01 13.73 2.20
N VAL A 111 3.99 12.90 2.44
CA VAL A 111 4.13 11.64 3.16
C VAL A 111 4.19 10.52 2.13
N ILE A 112 5.23 9.69 2.20
CA ILE A 112 5.35 8.49 1.39
C ILE A 112 4.64 7.35 2.12
N PHE A 113 3.88 6.51 1.39
CA PHE A 113 3.22 5.37 1.98
C PHE A 113 3.28 4.13 1.09
N ASP A 114 2.98 2.95 1.64
CA ASP A 114 2.97 1.64 0.96
C ASP A 114 4.35 1.21 0.41
N SER A 115 4.95 2.00 -0.43
CA SER A 115 6.18 1.67 -1.17
C SER A 115 7.21 2.77 -0.98
N GLY A 116 8.46 2.39 -0.75
CA GLY A 116 9.55 3.33 -0.47
C GLY A 116 9.93 4.19 -1.67
N LEU A 117 10.37 5.43 -1.38
CA LEU A 117 11.06 6.32 -2.29
C LEU A 117 12.50 6.44 -1.84
N LYS A 118 13.47 6.40 -2.76
CA LYS A 118 14.87 6.68 -2.43
C LYS A 118 14.99 8.10 -1.87
N GLY A 119 15.58 8.21 -0.68
CA GLY A 119 15.69 9.44 0.11
C GLY A 119 15.51 9.13 1.60
N GLU A 120 15.56 10.18 2.42
CA GLU A 120 15.50 10.10 3.88
C GLU A 120 14.21 10.75 4.39
N ALA A 121 13.42 9.98 5.15
CA ALA A 121 12.25 10.49 5.85
C ALA A 121 12.66 11.55 6.91
N GLY A 122 11.90 12.64 6.97
CA GLY A 122 12.21 13.82 7.79
C GLY A 122 13.16 14.82 7.13
N LYS A 123 13.68 14.51 5.92
CA LYS A 123 14.55 15.37 5.13
C LYS A 123 14.01 15.57 3.71
N ASP A 124 13.96 14.50 2.92
CA ASP A 124 13.53 14.54 1.52
C ASP A 124 12.00 14.46 1.37
N TYR A 125 11.35 13.88 2.36
CA TYR A 125 9.90 13.81 2.55
C TYR A 125 9.58 13.70 4.05
N VAL A 126 8.32 13.88 4.43
CA VAL A 126 7.91 14.04 5.84
C VAL A 126 8.05 12.74 6.64
N SER A 127 7.49 11.65 6.13
CA SER A 127 7.38 10.37 6.84
C SER A 127 7.16 9.24 5.85
N PHE A 128 7.47 8.00 6.27
CA PHE A 128 7.18 6.78 5.53
C PHE A 128 6.21 5.90 6.34
N VAL A 129 5.03 5.61 5.76
CA VAL A 129 3.95 4.83 6.39
C VAL A 129 3.72 3.57 5.60
N ALA A 130 4.16 2.42 6.06
CA ALA A 130 4.09 1.19 5.29
C ALA A 130 4.15 -0.06 6.17
N THR A 131 3.88 -1.21 5.58
CA THR A 131 4.22 -2.53 6.08
C THR A 131 5.73 -2.73 6.12
N ASP A 132 6.24 -3.44 7.11
CA ASP A 132 7.59 -4.03 7.05
C ASP A 132 7.61 -5.13 5.98
N ASN A 133 7.91 -4.71 4.74
CA ASN A 133 7.84 -5.56 3.55
C ASN A 133 8.84 -6.70 3.57
N LYS A 134 10.06 -6.45 4.06
CA LYS A 134 11.09 -7.49 4.16
C LYS A 134 10.69 -8.56 5.16
N LYS A 135 10.15 -8.16 6.30
CA LYS A 135 9.57 -9.09 7.29
C LYS A 135 8.42 -9.89 6.68
N GLY A 136 7.55 -9.25 5.87
CA GLY A 136 6.47 -9.94 5.15
C GLY A 136 7.01 -11.06 4.23
N GLY A 137 8.05 -10.76 3.47
CA GLY A 137 8.73 -11.76 2.64
C GLY A 137 9.35 -12.90 3.45
N ASN A 138 10.03 -12.57 4.55
CA ASN A 138 10.60 -13.57 5.46
C ASN A 138 9.50 -14.50 6.04
N LEU A 139 8.38 -13.95 6.52
CA LEU A 139 7.24 -14.74 7.03
C LEU A 139 6.74 -15.74 5.99
N GLY A 140 6.56 -15.28 4.74
CA GLY A 140 6.14 -16.16 3.64
C GLY A 140 7.14 -17.26 3.34
N GLY A 141 8.44 -16.93 3.29
CA GLY A 141 9.51 -17.87 3.01
C GLY A 141 9.70 -18.92 4.12
N GLU A 142 9.70 -18.50 5.39
CA GLU A 142 9.81 -19.40 6.55
C GLU A 142 8.61 -20.38 6.61
N HIS A 143 7.41 -19.87 6.33
CA HIS A 143 6.22 -20.72 6.32
C HIS A 143 6.26 -21.72 5.16
N LEU A 144 6.64 -21.29 3.96
CA LEU A 144 6.81 -22.19 2.81
C LEU A 144 7.86 -23.26 3.10
N ALA A 145 9.01 -22.89 3.67
CA ALA A 145 10.05 -23.84 4.06
C ALA A 145 9.54 -24.90 5.05
N LYS A 146 8.71 -24.49 6.02
CA LYS A 146 8.07 -25.41 6.97
C LYS A 146 7.11 -26.36 6.26
N LEU A 147 6.24 -25.88 5.39
CA LEU A 147 5.28 -26.72 4.64
C LEU A 147 5.96 -27.74 3.74
N LEU A 148 7.12 -27.38 3.18
CA LEU A 148 7.93 -28.27 2.30
C LEU A 148 8.79 -29.27 3.07
N GLY A 149 8.78 -29.28 4.40
CA GLY A 149 9.68 -30.12 5.18
C GLY A 149 11.17 -29.79 4.89
N ARG A 150 11.46 -28.53 4.54
CA ARG A 150 12.79 -27.96 4.31
C ARG A 150 13.54 -28.54 3.09
N LYS A 151 12.85 -29.08 2.09
CA LYS A 151 13.44 -29.61 0.85
C LYS A 151 12.48 -29.42 -0.35
N GLY A 152 13.04 -29.24 -1.53
CA GLY A 152 12.30 -29.16 -2.79
C GLY A 152 12.62 -27.94 -3.64
N ASN A 153 11.91 -27.84 -4.77
CA ASN A 153 12.04 -26.79 -5.76
C ASN A 153 11.06 -25.65 -5.49
N VAL A 154 11.54 -24.44 -5.51
CA VAL A 154 10.75 -23.24 -5.20
C VAL A 154 10.79 -22.26 -6.37
N VAL A 155 9.64 -21.69 -6.68
CA VAL A 155 9.46 -20.65 -7.69
C VAL A 155 9.08 -19.34 -7.00
N LEU A 156 9.84 -18.28 -7.28
CA LEU A 156 9.50 -16.89 -6.98
C LEU A 156 9.06 -16.21 -8.29
N LEU A 157 7.79 -15.83 -8.38
CA LEU A 157 7.35 -14.93 -9.45
C LEU A 157 7.44 -13.49 -8.95
N ARG A 158 8.44 -12.75 -9.40
CA ARG A 158 8.65 -11.35 -9.03
C ARG A 158 7.54 -10.45 -9.57
N TYR A 159 7.38 -9.25 -8.99
CA TYR A 159 6.36 -8.33 -9.45
C TYR A 159 6.85 -7.40 -10.57
N GLN A 160 7.59 -6.35 -10.22
CA GLN A 160 8.11 -5.35 -11.16
C GLN A 160 9.41 -4.73 -10.64
N VAL A 161 10.29 -4.38 -11.57
CA VAL A 161 11.49 -3.59 -11.25
C VAL A 161 11.09 -2.19 -10.82
N GLY A 162 11.69 -1.68 -9.74
CA GLY A 162 11.46 -0.35 -9.21
C GLY A 162 10.36 -0.27 -8.14
N SER A 163 9.50 -1.28 -8.00
CA SER A 163 8.51 -1.33 -6.93
C SER A 163 9.18 -1.72 -5.61
N ALA A 164 9.53 -0.74 -4.76
CA ALA A 164 10.31 -0.97 -3.53
C ALA A 164 9.65 -2.00 -2.61
N SER A 165 8.34 -1.88 -2.33
CA SER A 165 7.63 -2.79 -1.43
C SER A 165 7.74 -4.25 -1.85
N THR A 166 7.57 -4.55 -3.14
CA THR A 166 7.64 -5.93 -3.64
C THR A 166 9.08 -6.43 -3.75
N MET A 167 10.03 -5.57 -4.08
CA MET A 167 11.46 -5.93 -4.07
C MET A 167 11.93 -6.33 -2.67
N GLU A 168 11.49 -5.62 -1.62
CA GLU A 168 11.79 -5.95 -0.23
C GLU A 168 11.15 -7.28 0.20
N ARG A 169 9.90 -7.56 -0.23
CA ARG A 169 9.23 -8.85 0.00
C ARG A 169 9.97 -9.99 -0.68
N GLU A 170 10.39 -9.80 -1.91
CA GLU A 170 11.18 -10.76 -2.69
C GLU A 170 12.54 -11.02 -2.01
N GLU A 171 13.22 -9.97 -1.55
CA GLU A 171 14.49 -10.09 -0.81
C GLU A 171 14.30 -10.88 0.49
N GLY A 172 13.31 -10.52 1.32
CA GLY A 172 13.00 -11.23 2.55
C GLY A 172 12.66 -12.71 2.32
N PHE A 173 11.89 -13.01 1.28
CA PHE A 173 11.58 -14.37 0.88
C PHE A 173 12.85 -15.15 0.49
N LEU A 174 13.70 -14.59 -0.37
CA LEU A 174 14.94 -15.22 -0.80
C LEU A 174 15.91 -15.45 0.37
N GLU A 175 16.00 -14.52 1.31
CA GLU A 175 16.80 -14.70 2.53
C GLU A 175 16.29 -15.87 3.39
N ALA A 176 14.98 -16.00 3.56
CA ALA A 176 14.38 -17.09 4.34
C ALA A 176 14.64 -18.45 3.69
N ILE A 177 14.42 -18.56 2.37
CA ILE A 177 14.67 -19.80 1.61
C ILE A 177 16.17 -20.12 1.57
N GLY A 178 17.03 -19.13 1.35
CA GLY A 178 18.49 -19.31 1.26
C GLY A 178 19.14 -19.88 2.54
N LYS A 179 18.49 -19.71 3.70
CA LYS A 179 18.93 -20.32 4.97
C LYS A 179 18.69 -21.84 5.04
N VAL A 180 17.98 -22.42 4.08
CA VAL A 180 17.55 -23.82 4.10
C VAL A 180 18.22 -24.59 2.95
N LYS A 181 19.30 -25.32 3.25
CA LYS A 181 20.12 -26.03 2.24
C LYS A 181 19.38 -26.98 1.31
N GLY A 182 18.27 -27.54 1.75
CA GLY A 182 17.47 -28.50 0.95
C GLY A 182 16.44 -27.83 0.01
N LEU A 183 16.31 -26.50 0.03
CA LEU A 183 15.43 -25.78 -0.88
C LEU A 183 16.23 -25.15 -2.02
N HIS A 184 15.71 -25.29 -3.24
CA HIS A 184 16.36 -24.81 -4.46
C HIS A 184 15.44 -23.84 -5.20
N ILE A 185 15.87 -22.60 -5.37
CA ILE A 185 15.17 -21.61 -6.20
C ILE A 185 15.40 -22.00 -7.67
N THR A 186 14.34 -22.39 -8.36
CA THR A 186 14.40 -22.79 -9.78
C THR A 186 13.97 -21.68 -10.74
N VAL A 187 13.22 -20.68 -10.23
CA VAL A 187 12.85 -19.46 -10.93
C VAL A 187 12.83 -18.30 -9.94
N ASP A 188 13.58 -17.22 -10.25
CA ASP A 188 13.55 -15.96 -9.52
C ASP A 188 13.82 -14.74 -10.44
N ASN A 189 13.80 -14.95 -11.75
CA ASN A 189 14.12 -13.95 -12.77
C ASN A 189 12.93 -13.68 -13.72
N ARG A 190 11.70 -14.02 -13.30
CA ARG A 190 10.48 -13.79 -14.06
C ARG A 190 9.59 -12.78 -13.34
N TYR A 191 9.06 -11.84 -14.08
CA TYR A 191 8.25 -10.74 -13.59
C TYR A 191 6.80 -10.90 -14.01
N ALA A 192 5.90 -10.70 -13.06
CA ALA A 192 4.45 -10.87 -13.23
C ALA A 192 3.82 -9.78 -14.12
N GLY A 193 4.39 -8.57 -14.11
CA GLY A 193 3.72 -7.41 -14.69
C GLY A 193 2.74 -6.74 -13.73
N ALA A 194 2.03 -5.72 -14.21
CA ALA A 194 1.21 -4.83 -13.38
C ALA A 194 -0.21 -5.35 -13.10
N THR A 195 -0.66 -6.40 -13.78
CA THR A 195 -2.05 -6.89 -13.71
C THR A 195 -2.11 -8.41 -13.50
N ALA A 196 -3.23 -8.89 -12.97
CA ALA A 196 -3.46 -10.33 -12.83
C ALA A 196 -3.43 -11.08 -14.18
N GLY A 197 -3.87 -10.43 -15.27
CA GLY A 197 -3.80 -11.01 -16.62
C GLY A 197 -2.37 -11.18 -17.12
N GLU A 198 -1.53 -10.15 -16.92
CA GLU A 198 -0.09 -10.22 -17.24
C GLU A 198 0.60 -11.29 -16.38
N ALA A 199 0.29 -11.33 -15.07
CA ALA A 199 0.83 -12.33 -14.15
C ALA A 199 0.41 -13.76 -14.52
N LYS A 200 -0.84 -13.97 -14.96
CA LYS A 200 -1.30 -15.25 -15.48
C LYS A 200 -0.48 -15.66 -16.70
N THR A 201 -0.30 -14.76 -17.66
CA THR A 201 0.51 -15.00 -18.86
C THR A 201 1.96 -15.34 -18.51
N ALA A 202 2.58 -14.55 -17.62
CA ALA A 202 3.94 -14.81 -17.15
C ALA A 202 4.07 -16.19 -16.46
N SER A 203 3.07 -16.60 -15.68
CA SER A 203 3.02 -17.92 -15.04
C SER A 203 2.86 -19.05 -16.07
N MET A 204 2.01 -18.88 -17.08
CA MET A 204 1.86 -19.86 -18.16
C MET A 204 3.16 -20.06 -18.95
N ASN A 205 3.97 -18.99 -19.12
CA ASN A 205 5.26 -19.06 -19.82
C ASN A 205 6.34 -19.84 -19.07
N ILE A 206 6.11 -20.21 -17.80
CA ILE A 206 7.02 -21.02 -16.98
C ILE A 206 6.40 -22.34 -16.56
N VAL A 207 5.42 -22.85 -17.31
CA VAL A 207 4.62 -24.05 -16.98
C VAL A 207 5.47 -25.26 -16.64
N GLU A 208 6.56 -25.53 -17.37
CA GLU A 208 7.43 -26.69 -17.09
C GLU A 208 8.13 -26.55 -15.73
N LYS A 209 8.53 -25.33 -15.35
CA LYS A 209 9.08 -25.07 -14.03
C LYS A 209 8.04 -25.20 -12.91
N LEU A 210 6.77 -24.83 -13.19
CA LEU A 210 5.68 -24.98 -12.24
C LEU A 210 5.29 -26.45 -12.02
N LYS A 211 5.36 -27.29 -13.07
CA LYS A 211 5.14 -28.74 -12.94
C LYS A 211 6.16 -29.41 -12.00
N ASP A 212 7.40 -28.93 -12.01
CA ASP A 212 8.48 -29.43 -11.16
C ASP A 212 8.58 -28.72 -9.80
N ALA A 213 7.76 -27.71 -9.55
CA ALA A 213 7.81 -26.92 -8.32
C ALA A 213 7.09 -27.66 -7.17
N ASN A 214 7.70 -27.58 -6.00
CA ASN A 214 7.10 -27.99 -4.73
C ASN A 214 6.45 -26.79 -4.01
N GLY A 215 6.97 -25.58 -4.23
CA GLY A 215 6.48 -24.37 -3.61
C GLY A 215 6.56 -23.15 -4.52
N ILE A 216 5.65 -22.19 -4.29
CA ILE A 216 5.53 -20.94 -5.04
C ILE A 216 5.37 -19.78 -4.05
N PHE A 217 5.99 -18.64 -4.37
CA PHE A 217 5.75 -17.36 -3.71
C PHE A 217 5.47 -16.26 -4.72
N CYS A 218 4.43 -15.46 -4.45
CA CYS A 218 4.08 -14.25 -5.19
C CYS A 218 3.95 -13.05 -4.24
N PRO A 219 4.59 -11.88 -4.54
CA PRO A 219 4.81 -10.82 -3.55
C PRO A 219 3.68 -9.77 -3.45
N ASN A 220 2.57 -9.88 -4.22
CA ASN A 220 1.44 -8.93 -4.14
C ASN A 220 0.14 -9.51 -4.70
N GLU A 221 -0.99 -8.78 -4.55
CA GLU A 221 -2.33 -9.21 -4.96
C GLU A 221 -2.38 -9.72 -6.41
N SER A 222 -1.92 -8.90 -7.37
CA SER A 222 -2.08 -9.23 -8.79
C SER A 222 -1.21 -10.40 -9.24
N SER A 223 0.02 -10.51 -8.73
CA SER A 223 0.89 -11.67 -9.02
C SER A 223 0.35 -12.95 -8.39
N THR A 224 -0.17 -12.87 -7.15
CA THR A 224 -0.80 -14.01 -6.46
C THR A 224 -2.05 -14.49 -7.20
N PHE A 225 -2.95 -13.56 -7.55
CA PHE A 225 -4.18 -13.93 -8.27
C PHE A 225 -3.91 -14.42 -9.68
N GLY A 226 -2.99 -13.80 -10.41
CA GLY A 226 -2.60 -14.26 -11.74
C GLY A 226 -1.96 -15.66 -11.73
N MET A 227 -1.07 -15.94 -10.77
CA MET A 227 -0.51 -17.29 -10.57
C MET A 227 -1.62 -18.31 -10.24
N LEU A 228 -2.54 -17.98 -9.34
CA LEU A 228 -3.67 -18.84 -9.01
C LEU A 228 -4.50 -19.20 -10.25
N LEU A 229 -4.82 -18.22 -11.09
CA LEU A 229 -5.55 -18.45 -12.34
C LEU A 229 -4.79 -19.36 -13.30
N ALA A 230 -3.47 -19.22 -13.39
CA ALA A 230 -2.63 -20.10 -14.20
C ALA A 230 -2.61 -21.54 -13.63
N LEU A 231 -2.45 -21.70 -12.31
CA LEU A 231 -2.48 -23.02 -11.66
C LEU A 231 -3.83 -23.71 -11.83
N ARG A 232 -4.94 -22.99 -11.74
CA ARG A 232 -6.28 -23.53 -12.03
C ARG A 232 -6.38 -24.02 -13.47
N GLN A 233 -5.95 -23.23 -14.45
CA GLN A 233 -5.97 -23.61 -15.86
C GLN A 233 -5.11 -24.84 -16.15
N MET A 234 -4.00 -25.02 -15.42
CA MET A 234 -3.11 -26.18 -15.55
C MET A 234 -3.53 -27.38 -14.69
N ASN A 235 -4.63 -27.30 -13.93
CA ASN A 235 -5.05 -28.29 -12.94
C ASN A 235 -3.97 -28.56 -11.86
N LEU A 236 -3.19 -27.55 -11.49
CA LEU A 236 -2.14 -27.60 -10.46
C LEU A 236 -2.52 -26.90 -9.15
N ALA A 237 -3.63 -26.15 -9.12
CA ALA A 237 -4.11 -25.49 -7.92
C ALA A 237 -4.34 -26.50 -6.78
N GLY A 238 -3.82 -26.19 -5.59
CA GLY A 238 -3.85 -27.08 -4.42
C GLY A 238 -2.88 -28.28 -4.47
N LYS A 239 -2.11 -28.46 -5.55
CA LYS A 239 -1.12 -29.55 -5.68
C LYS A 239 0.31 -29.08 -5.38
N ILE A 240 0.58 -27.78 -5.45
CA ILE A 240 1.85 -27.15 -5.16
C ILE A 240 1.64 -26.23 -3.96
N ARG A 241 2.55 -26.22 -2.99
CA ARG A 241 2.45 -25.31 -1.83
C ARG A 241 2.56 -23.87 -2.31
N PHE A 242 1.57 -23.06 -2.02
CA PHE A 242 1.49 -21.70 -2.54
C PHE A 242 1.30 -20.68 -1.43
N ILE A 243 2.26 -19.77 -1.31
CA ILE A 243 2.19 -18.60 -0.44
C ILE A 243 2.01 -17.36 -1.30
N GLY A 244 0.91 -16.66 -1.08
CA GLY A 244 0.62 -15.38 -1.74
C GLY A 244 0.74 -14.19 -0.80
N PHE A 245 0.48 -13.02 -1.36
CA PHE A 245 0.46 -11.76 -0.63
C PHE A 245 -0.87 -11.04 -0.89
N ASP A 246 -1.36 -10.30 0.12
CA ASP A 246 -2.63 -9.60 0.14
C ASP A 246 -3.86 -10.53 0.31
N THR A 247 -5.03 -9.93 0.52
CA THR A 247 -6.21 -10.63 1.03
C THR A 247 -7.51 -10.22 0.31
N SER A 248 -7.44 -10.04 -1.00
CA SER A 248 -8.68 -9.80 -1.77
C SER A 248 -9.62 -11.01 -1.67
N PRO A 249 -10.96 -10.82 -1.80
CA PRO A 249 -11.93 -11.90 -1.64
C PRO A 249 -11.60 -13.18 -2.42
N PRO A 250 -11.18 -13.15 -3.71
CA PRO A 250 -10.81 -14.36 -4.43
C PRO A 250 -9.61 -15.10 -3.84
N LEU A 251 -8.67 -14.39 -3.18
CA LEU A 251 -7.52 -14.99 -2.53
C LEU A 251 -7.91 -15.65 -1.20
N ILE A 252 -8.83 -15.03 -0.45
CA ILE A 252 -9.40 -15.63 0.77
C ILE A 252 -10.18 -16.89 0.44
N GLU A 253 -11.00 -16.88 -0.61
CA GLU A 253 -11.70 -18.06 -1.09
C GLU A 253 -10.73 -19.19 -1.47
N ALA A 254 -9.64 -18.87 -2.15
CA ALA A 254 -8.61 -19.83 -2.52
C ALA A 254 -7.84 -20.39 -1.30
N LEU A 255 -7.64 -19.57 -0.27
CA LEU A 255 -7.10 -20.02 1.02
C LEU A 255 -8.07 -21.01 1.70
N GLN A 256 -9.36 -20.68 1.72
CA GLN A 256 -10.39 -21.55 2.33
C GLN A 256 -10.55 -22.88 1.59
N SER A 257 -10.47 -22.86 0.25
CA SER A 257 -10.54 -24.09 -0.57
C SER A 257 -9.24 -24.93 -0.53
N GLY A 258 -8.13 -24.36 -0.06
CA GLY A 258 -6.83 -25.04 -0.02
C GLY A 258 -6.04 -24.96 -1.32
N GLU A 259 -6.40 -24.07 -2.24
CA GLU A 259 -5.63 -23.77 -3.46
C GLU A 259 -4.41 -22.86 -3.15
N ILE A 260 -4.48 -22.11 -2.06
CA ILE A 260 -3.40 -21.32 -1.45
C ILE A 260 -3.23 -21.83 -0.02
N ASP A 261 -1.99 -22.00 0.44
CA ASP A 261 -1.69 -22.49 1.79
C ASP A 261 -1.64 -21.38 2.83
N ALA A 262 -1.13 -20.20 2.44
CA ALA A 262 -1.12 -19.01 3.29
C ALA A 262 -1.05 -17.71 2.48
N LEU A 263 -1.52 -16.63 3.09
CA LEU A 263 -1.45 -15.27 2.58
C LEU A 263 -0.69 -14.39 3.58
N VAL A 264 0.25 -13.60 3.09
CA VAL A 264 0.87 -12.54 3.89
C VAL A 264 0.01 -11.29 3.75
N ALA A 265 -0.60 -10.88 4.87
CA ALA A 265 -1.57 -9.79 4.90
C ALA A 265 -0.97 -8.49 5.42
N GLN A 266 -1.37 -7.40 4.81
CA GLN A 266 -1.14 -6.02 5.21
C GLN A 266 -2.42 -5.44 5.85
N ASP A 267 -2.33 -4.22 6.40
CA ASP A 267 -3.50 -3.42 6.77
C ASP A 267 -3.60 -2.17 5.86
N PRO A 268 -4.20 -2.32 4.66
CA PRO A 268 -4.30 -1.23 3.71
C PRO A 268 -5.19 -0.08 4.21
N THR A 269 -6.22 -0.38 4.99
CA THR A 269 -7.10 0.63 5.59
C THR A 269 -6.34 1.50 6.58
N LEU A 270 -5.60 0.87 7.49
CA LEU A 270 -4.74 1.58 8.45
C LEU A 270 -3.66 2.40 7.72
N MET A 271 -3.10 1.86 6.64
CA MET A 271 -2.05 2.53 5.85
C MET A 271 -2.57 3.84 5.24
N GLY A 272 -3.72 3.82 4.58
CA GLY A 272 -4.36 5.02 4.03
C GLY A 272 -4.75 6.03 5.11
N TYR A 273 -5.31 5.55 6.23
CA TYR A 273 -5.68 6.36 7.37
C TYR A 273 -4.45 7.05 8.00
N GLN A 274 -3.40 6.31 8.30
CA GLN A 274 -2.19 6.84 8.92
C GLN A 274 -1.42 7.79 7.99
N GLY A 275 -1.40 7.53 6.69
CA GLY A 275 -0.79 8.44 5.71
C GLY A 275 -1.39 9.83 5.78
N VAL A 276 -2.72 9.93 5.73
CA VAL A 276 -3.45 11.21 5.83
C VAL A 276 -3.28 11.83 7.22
N LYS A 277 -3.46 11.06 8.29
CA LYS A 277 -3.33 11.54 9.67
C LYS A 277 -1.95 12.12 9.96
N THR A 278 -0.90 11.44 9.51
CA THR A 278 0.50 11.89 9.66
C THR A 278 0.73 13.21 8.93
N LEU A 279 0.25 13.32 7.69
CA LEU A 279 0.37 14.54 6.90
C LEU A 279 -0.36 15.73 7.56
N VAL A 280 -1.61 15.53 8.01
CA VAL A 280 -2.40 16.57 8.68
C VAL A 280 -1.75 16.98 10.00
N SER A 281 -1.21 16.04 10.78
CA SER A 281 -0.45 16.35 12.00
C SER A 281 0.75 17.25 11.70
N LYS A 282 1.49 16.95 10.63
CA LYS A 282 2.61 17.79 10.18
C LYS A 282 2.16 19.20 9.78
N LEU A 283 1.06 19.32 9.04
CA LEU A 283 0.47 20.59 8.64
C LEU A 283 -0.01 21.43 9.83
N GLN A 284 -0.38 20.79 10.93
CA GLN A 284 -0.71 21.44 12.20
C GLN A 284 0.52 21.82 13.03
N GLY A 285 1.74 21.65 12.52
CA GLY A 285 2.98 21.96 13.22
C GLY A 285 3.44 20.93 14.25
N LYS A 286 2.81 19.75 14.28
CA LYS A 286 3.18 18.67 15.21
C LYS A 286 4.41 17.90 14.68
N GLU A 287 5.22 17.40 15.60
CA GLU A 287 6.23 16.41 15.25
C GLU A 287 5.58 15.08 14.85
N VAL A 288 6.14 14.42 13.83
CA VAL A 288 5.65 13.13 13.35
C VAL A 288 6.80 12.13 13.25
N PRO A 289 6.55 10.83 13.48
CA PRO A 289 7.58 9.80 13.32
C PRO A 289 8.12 9.77 11.89
N LYS A 290 9.41 9.49 11.73
CA LYS A 290 10.02 9.29 10.41
C LYS A 290 9.45 8.06 9.70
N THR A 291 9.13 7.00 10.45
CA THR A 291 8.59 5.74 9.93
C THR A 291 7.45 5.25 10.82
N ILE A 292 6.37 4.77 10.19
CA ILE A 292 5.22 4.15 10.86
C ILE A 292 4.99 2.79 10.21
N ASP A 293 5.20 1.72 11.00
CA ASP A 293 4.88 0.35 10.58
C ASP A 293 3.38 0.08 10.77
N THR A 294 2.70 -0.31 9.71
CA THR A 294 1.27 -0.68 9.73
C THR A 294 1.04 -2.16 10.02
N GLY A 295 2.12 -2.90 10.24
CA GLY A 295 2.08 -4.31 10.58
C GLY A 295 1.97 -5.24 9.39
N VAL A 296 2.27 -6.52 9.66
CA VAL A 296 2.16 -7.63 8.71
C VAL A 296 1.76 -8.91 9.45
N ARG A 297 0.91 -9.72 8.85
CA ARG A 297 0.41 -10.98 9.42
C ARG A 297 0.48 -12.09 8.40
N LEU A 298 0.78 -13.31 8.86
CA LEU A 298 0.58 -14.51 8.07
C LEU A 298 -0.80 -15.09 8.37
N ILE A 299 -1.61 -15.25 7.32
CA ILE A 299 -2.94 -15.82 7.40
C ILE A 299 -2.90 -17.22 6.79
N THR A 300 -3.38 -18.19 7.55
CA THR A 300 -3.55 -19.59 7.17
C THR A 300 -5.00 -19.98 7.37
N LYS A 301 -5.40 -21.14 6.86
CA LYS A 301 -6.74 -21.69 7.11
C LYS A 301 -7.05 -21.83 8.61
N ASP A 302 -6.02 -22.15 9.42
CA ASP A 302 -6.18 -22.37 10.86
C ASP A 302 -6.49 -21.12 11.64
N ASN A 303 -5.93 -19.95 11.24
CA ASN A 303 -6.10 -18.69 11.96
C ASN A 303 -7.08 -17.72 11.30
N LEU A 304 -7.59 -18.03 10.11
CA LEU A 304 -8.47 -17.13 9.33
C LEU A 304 -9.69 -16.64 10.14
N ASN A 305 -10.24 -17.50 11.00
CA ASN A 305 -11.43 -17.22 11.77
C ASN A 305 -11.16 -16.59 13.15
N THR A 306 -9.91 -16.29 13.49
CA THR A 306 -9.61 -15.61 14.75
C THR A 306 -10.14 -14.17 14.76
N PRO A 307 -10.55 -13.63 15.93
CA PRO A 307 -11.07 -12.26 16.01
C PRO A 307 -10.11 -11.19 15.45
N GLU A 308 -8.81 -11.38 15.66
CA GLU A 308 -7.77 -10.49 15.16
C GLU A 308 -7.75 -10.45 13.62
N ILE A 309 -7.76 -11.63 12.98
CA ILE A 309 -7.73 -11.74 11.51
C ILE A 309 -9.05 -11.26 10.89
N LYS A 310 -10.19 -11.63 11.48
CA LYS A 310 -11.49 -11.11 11.04
C LYS A 310 -11.54 -9.58 11.07
N LYS A 311 -11.05 -8.99 12.14
CA LYS A 311 -10.96 -7.52 12.25
C LYS A 311 -10.06 -6.92 11.17
N LEU A 312 -8.89 -7.51 10.90
CA LEU A 312 -7.96 -7.07 9.86
C LEU A 312 -8.61 -7.13 8.47
N LEU A 313 -9.37 -8.19 8.21
CA LEU A 313 -10.04 -8.42 6.93
C LEU A 313 -11.37 -7.65 6.78
N GLY A 314 -11.85 -6.99 7.83
CA GLY A 314 -13.15 -6.33 7.85
C GLY A 314 -14.34 -7.31 7.72
N ILE A 315 -14.17 -8.56 8.17
CA ILE A 315 -15.18 -9.62 8.16
C ILE A 315 -15.82 -9.71 9.54
N GLN A 316 -17.15 -9.77 9.59
CA GLN A 316 -17.90 -9.95 10.84
C GLN A 316 -17.94 -11.40 11.30
#